data_65abe1ef87eb8e36d6a863972874245c
#
_entry.id   65abe1ef87eb8e36d6a863972874245c
#
_cell.length_a   1.000
_cell.length_b   1.000
_cell.length_c   1.000
_cell.angle_alpha   90.00
_cell.angle_beta   90.00
_cell.angle_gamma   90.00
#
_symmetry.space_group_name_H-M   'P 1'
#
loop_
_entity.id
_entity.type
_entity.pdbx_description
1 polymer ?
#
loop_
_entity_poly.entity_id
_entity_poly.type
_entity_poly.pdbx_seq_one_letter_code
_entity_poly.pdbx_strand_id
1 'polypeptide(L)'
;MGIILDKSKNTAYITIDNPAKANILDKQTSNEISEAWKEVWEDKDVRVVILTGSGDKYFCAGHNLAPIPNVTDEERARIRSESTFWPLAGTINGAKIGASGHLGDHYPQIYKPVIGAINGWAAGAGFYLMLTSTDIRIASRENARFKFALTSQGWVGGGPGAT
;
A
#
# COMPACT_ATOMS: atom_id res chain seq x y z
N MET A 1 -3.33 1.09 -15.42
CA MET A 1 -2.52 0.10 -14.72
C MET A 1 -2.28 0.63 -13.34
N GLY A 2 -2.78 -0.04 -12.34
CA GLY A 2 -2.78 0.39 -10.97
C GLY A 2 -3.11 -0.78 -10.06
N ILE A 3 -4.38 -1.06 -9.80
CA ILE A 3 -4.83 -2.21 -9.01
C ILE A 3 -5.73 -3.09 -9.84
N ILE A 4 -5.49 -4.40 -9.77
CA ILE A 4 -6.39 -5.42 -10.30
C ILE A 4 -7.05 -6.09 -9.11
N LEU A 5 -8.37 -6.11 -9.09
CA LEU A 5 -9.17 -6.86 -8.14
C LEU A 5 -9.90 -7.99 -8.85
N ASP A 6 -9.51 -9.21 -8.55
CA ASP A 6 -10.17 -10.42 -9.03
C ASP A 6 -10.80 -11.18 -7.86
N LYS A 7 -11.87 -11.89 -8.12
CA LYS A 7 -12.55 -12.71 -7.14
C LYS A 7 -12.78 -14.12 -7.67
N SER A 8 -12.45 -15.10 -6.88
CA SER A 8 -12.70 -16.50 -7.21
C SER A 8 -13.17 -17.25 -5.97
N LYS A 9 -14.34 -17.82 -6.04
CA LYS A 9 -15.01 -18.45 -4.88
C LYS A 9 -15.12 -17.44 -3.74
N ASN A 10 -14.54 -17.75 -2.58
CA ASN A 10 -14.56 -16.88 -1.40
C ASN A 10 -13.24 -16.10 -1.19
N THR A 11 -12.41 -16.01 -2.23
CA THR A 11 -11.10 -15.36 -2.18
C THR A 11 -11.09 -14.15 -3.11
N ALA A 12 -10.63 -13.01 -2.60
CA ALA A 12 -10.29 -11.84 -3.39
C ALA A 12 -8.78 -11.77 -3.59
N TYR A 13 -8.37 -11.38 -4.79
CA TYR A 13 -6.98 -11.17 -5.17
C TYR A 13 -6.81 -9.70 -5.50
N ILE A 14 -6.01 -9.00 -4.71
CA ILE A 14 -5.62 -7.61 -4.97
C ILE A 14 -4.19 -7.64 -5.51
N THR A 15 -4.01 -7.25 -6.76
CA THR A 15 -2.70 -7.21 -7.41
C THR A 15 -2.30 -5.78 -7.71
N ILE A 16 -1.14 -5.36 -7.22
CA ILE A 16 -0.54 -4.08 -7.60
C ILE A 16 0.08 -4.28 -8.97
N ASP A 17 -0.50 -3.67 -10.01
CA ASP A 17 -0.14 -3.92 -11.41
C ASP A 17 0.47 -2.70 -12.09
N ASN A 18 1.74 -2.47 -11.81
CA ASN A 18 2.59 -1.52 -12.50
C ASN A 18 4.05 -1.97 -12.52
N PRO A 19 4.35 -3.17 -13.04
CA PRO A 19 5.69 -3.76 -12.94
C PRO A 19 6.78 -2.92 -13.65
N ALA A 20 6.41 -2.17 -14.69
CA ALA A 20 7.32 -1.27 -15.39
C ALA A 20 7.82 -0.11 -14.49
N LYS A 21 7.07 0.24 -13.46
CA LYS A 21 7.43 1.24 -12.45
C LYS A 21 7.60 0.59 -11.06
N ALA A 22 8.03 -0.67 -11.02
CA ALA A 22 8.29 -1.38 -9.76
C ALA A 22 7.08 -1.45 -8.81
N ASN A 23 5.87 -1.50 -9.31
CA ASN A 23 4.62 -1.52 -8.55
C ASN A 23 4.53 -0.40 -7.50
N ILE A 24 4.97 0.82 -7.87
CA ILE A 24 4.92 1.99 -6.98
C ILE A 24 3.49 2.41 -6.68
N LEU A 25 3.33 3.02 -5.51
CA LEU A 25 2.10 3.66 -5.08
C LEU A 25 2.15 5.14 -5.46
N ASP A 26 1.41 5.53 -6.47
CA ASP A 26 1.10 6.91 -6.76
C ASP A 26 -0.32 7.24 -6.26
N LYS A 27 -0.76 8.48 -6.44
CA LYS A 27 -2.08 8.91 -5.98
C LYS A 27 -3.22 8.06 -6.57
N GLN A 28 -3.09 7.68 -7.84
CA GLN A 28 -4.09 6.85 -8.49
C GLN A 28 -4.12 5.45 -7.89
N THR A 29 -2.98 4.79 -7.81
CA THR A 29 -2.85 3.45 -7.24
C THR A 29 -3.30 3.40 -5.78
N SER A 30 -2.98 4.45 -4.98
CA SER A 30 -3.43 4.55 -3.59
C SER A 30 -4.95 4.68 -3.48
N ASN A 31 -5.59 5.41 -4.39
CA ASN A 31 -7.04 5.48 -4.42
C ASN A 31 -7.67 4.15 -4.87
N GLU A 32 -7.13 3.54 -5.91
CA GLU A 32 -7.65 2.27 -6.43
C GLU A 32 -7.53 1.14 -5.41
N ILE A 33 -6.43 1.06 -4.65
CA ILE A 33 -6.29 0.04 -3.60
C ILE A 33 -7.27 0.31 -2.44
N SER A 34 -7.57 1.57 -2.13
CA SER A 34 -8.56 1.93 -1.13
C SER A 34 -9.96 1.47 -1.53
N GLU A 35 -10.32 1.66 -2.78
CA GLU A 35 -11.61 1.18 -3.31
C GLU A 35 -11.67 -0.36 -3.34
N ALA A 36 -10.55 -1.01 -3.69
CA ALA A 36 -10.47 -2.46 -3.64
C ALA A 36 -10.67 -3.00 -2.21
N TRP A 37 -10.08 -2.37 -1.19
CA TRP A 37 -10.29 -2.72 0.21
C TRP A 37 -11.76 -2.55 0.62
N LYS A 38 -12.38 -1.45 0.23
CA LYS A 38 -13.80 -1.19 0.49
C LYS A 38 -14.68 -2.27 -0.14
N GLU A 39 -14.47 -2.55 -1.42
CA GLU A 39 -15.23 -3.57 -2.14
C GLU A 39 -15.10 -4.95 -1.51
N VAL A 40 -13.88 -5.33 -1.13
CA VAL A 40 -13.61 -6.59 -0.43
C VAL A 40 -14.29 -6.64 0.94
N TRP A 41 -14.31 -5.52 1.66
CA TRP A 41 -14.96 -5.45 2.97
C TRP A 41 -16.48 -5.61 2.87
N GLU A 42 -17.11 -4.93 1.92
CA GLU A 42 -18.55 -4.94 1.72
C GLU A 42 -19.06 -6.25 1.13
N ASP A 43 -18.24 -6.97 0.38
CA ASP A 43 -18.62 -8.25 -0.24
C ASP A 43 -18.65 -9.39 0.78
N LYS A 44 -19.87 -9.84 1.11
CA LYS A 44 -20.11 -10.88 2.12
C LYS A 44 -19.62 -12.27 1.71
N ASP A 45 -19.41 -12.49 0.43
CA ASP A 45 -18.92 -13.78 -0.09
C ASP A 45 -17.41 -13.90 0.00
N VAL A 46 -16.69 -12.79 0.07
CA VAL A 46 -15.24 -12.79 0.27
C VAL A 46 -14.91 -13.10 1.73
N ARG A 47 -14.11 -14.14 1.95
CA ARG A 47 -13.66 -14.59 3.28
C ARG A 47 -12.18 -14.41 3.53
N VAL A 48 -11.38 -14.31 2.49
CA VAL A 48 -9.94 -14.14 2.56
C VAL A 48 -9.46 -13.28 1.39
N VAL A 49 -8.41 -12.52 1.63
CA VAL A 49 -7.77 -11.67 0.62
C VAL A 49 -6.34 -12.13 0.40
N ILE A 50 -5.90 -12.13 -0.84
CA ILE A 50 -4.49 -12.29 -1.22
C ILE A 50 -4.04 -10.96 -1.82
N LEU A 51 -3.00 -10.36 -1.23
CA LEU A 51 -2.35 -9.16 -1.72
C LEU A 51 -1.01 -9.51 -2.32
N THR A 52 -0.76 -9.08 -3.57
CA THR A 52 0.49 -9.35 -4.28
C THR A 52 0.86 -8.22 -5.23
N GLY A 53 2.07 -8.26 -5.79
CA GLY A 53 2.48 -7.43 -6.91
C GLY A 53 2.50 -8.22 -8.22
N SER A 54 2.28 -7.57 -9.36
CA SER A 54 2.45 -8.21 -10.65
C SER A 54 3.93 -8.43 -11.00
N GLY A 55 4.20 -9.49 -11.76
CA GLY A 55 5.56 -9.91 -12.12
C GLY A 55 6.26 -10.67 -11.00
N ASP A 56 7.57 -10.83 -11.14
CA ASP A 56 8.42 -11.62 -10.23
C ASP A 56 9.47 -10.78 -9.48
N LYS A 57 9.60 -9.51 -9.84
CA LYS A 57 10.68 -8.64 -9.34
C LYS A 57 10.26 -7.74 -8.18
N TYR A 58 9.03 -7.26 -8.20
CA TYR A 58 8.55 -6.29 -7.23
C TYR A 58 7.20 -6.70 -6.66
N PHE A 59 7.11 -6.76 -5.34
CA PHE A 59 5.83 -6.69 -4.64
C PHE A 59 5.33 -5.25 -4.70
N CYS A 60 6.08 -4.32 -4.11
CA CYS A 60 5.82 -2.88 -4.15
C CYS A 60 7.07 -2.11 -3.72
N ALA A 61 7.55 -1.19 -4.54
CA ALA A 61 8.72 -0.36 -4.22
C ALA A 61 8.40 0.87 -3.37
N GLY A 62 7.13 1.10 -3.04
CA GLY A 62 6.69 2.22 -2.21
C GLY A 62 6.14 3.40 -3.00
N HIS A 63 6.08 4.56 -2.37
CA HIS A 63 5.52 5.76 -2.98
C HIS A 63 6.35 6.27 -4.15
N ASN A 64 5.67 6.93 -5.08
CA ASN A 64 6.33 7.64 -6.15
C ASN A 64 7.12 8.83 -5.58
N LEU A 65 8.44 8.80 -5.72
CA LEU A 65 9.34 9.86 -5.27
C LEU A 65 9.65 10.90 -6.36
N ALA A 66 9.07 10.77 -7.55
CA ALA A 66 9.25 11.76 -8.60
C ALA A 66 8.77 13.14 -8.14
N PRO A 67 9.48 14.22 -8.51
CA PRO A 67 9.04 15.56 -8.19
C PRO A 67 7.62 15.82 -8.73
N ILE A 68 6.77 16.43 -7.92
CA ILE A 68 5.46 16.87 -8.37
C ILE A 68 5.71 18.14 -9.22
N PRO A 69 5.38 18.13 -10.51
CA PRO A 69 5.60 19.29 -11.36
C PRO A 69 4.68 20.45 -10.96
N ASN A 70 5.15 21.68 -11.17
CA ASN A 70 4.37 22.92 -11.01
C ASN A 70 3.82 23.19 -9.61
N VAL A 71 4.49 22.73 -8.57
CA VAL A 71 4.17 23.09 -7.18
C VAL A 71 5.32 23.89 -6.57
N THR A 72 4.99 24.88 -5.73
CA THR A 72 5.98 25.63 -4.95
C THR A 72 6.62 24.74 -3.89
N ASP A 73 7.73 25.19 -3.32
CA ASP A 73 8.40 24.44 -2.25
C ASP A 73 7.53 24.38 -0.98
N GLU A 74 6.74 25.43 -0.69
CA GLU A 74 5.77 25.45 0.41
C GLU A 74 4.65 24.44 0.17
N GLU A 75 4.08 24.41 -1.02
CA GLU A 75 3.07 23.40 -1.39
C GLU A 75 3.63 21.99 -1.34
N ARG A 76 4.87 21.80 -1.78
CA ARG A 76 5.56 20.51 -1.71
C ARG A 76 5.77 20.07 -0.26
N ALA A 77 6.18 21.01 0.60
CA ALA A 77 6.32 20.75 2.03
C ALA A 77 4.98 20.38 2.68
N ARG A 78 3.90 21.10 2.32
CA ARG A 78 2.55 20.81 2.80
C ARG A 78 2.08 19.41 2.34
N ILE A 79 2.18 19.11 1.07
CA ILE A 79 1.81 17.79 0.52
C ILE A 79 2.61 16.68 1.21
N ARG A 80 3.91 16.89 1.45
CA ARG A 80 4.72 15.94 2.21
C ARG A 80 4.24 15.78 3.63
N SER A 81 3.94 16.85 4.34
CA SER A 81 3.46 16.77 5.72
C SER A 81 2.11 16.06 5.81
N GLU A 82 1.21 16.34 4.88
CA GLU A 82 -0.11 15.68 4.82
C GLU A 82 -0.03 14.20 4.45
N SER A 83 0.94 13.82 3.61
CA SER A 83 1.09 12.43 3.16
C SER A 83 2.06 11.59 3.99
N THR A 84 3.01 12.20 4.67
CA THR A 84 4.11 11.48 5.35
C THR A 84 3.90 11.41 6.87
N PHE A 85 3.26 12.42 7.47
CA PHE A 85 3.01 12.46 8.92
C PHE A 85 1.59 12.02 9.29
N TRP A 86 1.20 11.03 8.68
CA TRP A 86 0.09 10.20 8.98
C TRP A 86 0.27 9.48 10.33
N PRO A 87 -0.72 9.38 11.18
CA PRO A 87 -2.14 9.75 11.11
C PRO A 87 -2.52 10.95 12.00
N LEU A 88 -1.67 11.94 12.13
CA LEU A 88 -1.86 13.02 13.11
C LEU A 88 -3.07 13.92 12.82
N ALA A 89 -3.60 13.87 11.62
CA ALA A 89 -4.71 14.74 11.22
C ALA A 89 -6.09 14.06 11.22
N GLY A 90 -6.24 12.83 11.66
CA GLY A 90 -7.52 12.11 11.62
C GLY A 90 -8.03 11.83 10.19
N THR A 91 -7.23 12.13 9.19
CA THR A 91 -7.48 11.83 7.79
C THR A 91 -6.23 11.28 7.17
N ILE A 92 -6.38 10.27 6.34
CA ILE A 92 -5.30 9.74 5.52
C ILE A 92 -5.65 10.09 4.09
N ASN A 93 -4.77 10.83 3.41
CA ASN A 93 -5.00 11.28 2.04
C ASN A 93 -6.37 11.92 1.80
N GLY A 94 -6.88 12.66 2.80
CA GLY A 94 -8.21 13.26 2.74
C GLY A 94 -9.37 12.29 2.98
N ALA A 95 -9.12 11.00 3.13
CA ALA A 95 -10.13 10.05 3.53
C ALA A 95 -10.30 10.05 5.05
N LYS A 96 -11.54 10.11 5.52
CA LYS A 96 -11.83 9.98 6.93
C LYS A 96 -11.49 8.57 7.39
N ILE A 97 -10.63 8.46 8.40
CA ILE A 97 -10.37 7.18 9.05
C ILE A 97 -11.68 6.68 9.63
N GLY A 98 -12.08 5.51 9.27
CA GLY A 98 -13.08 4.76 9.99
C GLY A 98 -14.36 4.45 9.26
N ALA A 99 -15.18 5.37 8.87
CA ALA A 99 -16.56 5.06 8.48
C ALA A 99 -16.73 4.13 7.27
N SER A 100 -15.72 3.93 6.47
CA SER A 100 -15.74 3.06 5.28
C SER A 100 -14.67 1.96 5.27
N GLY A 101 -13.80 1.87 6.29
CA GLY A 101 -12.80 0.81 6.40
C GLY A 101 -11.68 0.85 5.37
N HIS A 102 -11.66 1.82 4.49
CA HIS A 102 -10.60 1.97 3.50
C HIS A 102 -9.68 3.13 3.90
N LEU A 103 -8.44 2.86 3.97
CA LEU A 103 -7.43 3.73 4.54
C LEU A 103 -6.25 3.92 3.58
N GLY A 104 -6.55 4.26 2.35
CA GLY A 104 -5.49 4.38 1.37
C GLY A 104 -4.75 3.05 1.19
N ASP A 105 -3.47 3.18 1.00
CA ASP A 105 -2.54 2.08 0.83
C ASP A 105 -2.03 1.47 2.15
N HIS A 106 -2.40 2.06 3.30
CA HIS A 106 -1.98 1.59 4.61
C HIS A 106 -3.21 1.36 5.49
N TYR A 107 -3.19 0.36 6.36
CA TYR A 107 -4.24 0.06 7.34
C TYR A 107 -5.65 -0.11 6.78
N PRO A 108 -5.88 -1.05 5.89
CA PRO A 108 -7.24 -1.42 5.58
C PRO A 108 -7.92 -1.93 6.86
N GLN A 109 -8.98 -1.25 7.31
CA GLN A 109 -9.78 -1.74 8.42
C GLN A 109 -10.78 -2.79 7.94
N ILE A 110 -10.27 -3.88 7.43
CA ILE A 110 -11.05 -5.06 7.07
C ILE A 110 -10.77 -6.16 8.09
N TYR A 111 -11.83 -6.77 8.60
CA TYR A 111 -11.72 -7.88 9.55
C TYR A 111 -11.82 -9.23 8.82
N LYS A 112 -11.16 -9.32 7.66
CA LYS A 112 -10.99 -10.54 6.89
C LYS A 112 -9.51 -10.86 6.82
N PRO A 113 -9.09 -12.12 6.95
CA PRO A 113 -7.69 -12.48 6.84
C PRO A 113 -7.08 -12.02 5.50
N VAL A 114 -5.93 -11.38 5.57
CA VAL A 114 -5.17 -10.94 4.40
C VAL A 114 -3.84 -11.69 4.35
N ILE A 115 -3.62 -12.39 3.25
CA ILE A 115 -2.38 -13.10 2.97
C ILE A 115 -1.55 -12.26 2.00
N GLY A 116 -0.38 -11.82 2.44
CA GLY A 116 0.61 -11.18 1.57
C GLY A 116 1.41 -12.24 0.83
N ALA A 117 1.22 -12.34 -0.48
CA ALA A 117 2.06 -13.15 -1.36
C ALA A 117 3.20 -12.27 -1.90
N ILE A 118 4.34 -12.30 -1.23
CA ILE A 118 5.46 -11.38 -1.48
C ILE A 118 6.34 -11.96 -2.59
N ASN A 119 6.03 -11.57 -3.80
CA ASN A 119 6.65 -12.09 -5.03
C ASN A 119 8.02 -11.47 -5.37
N GLY A 120 8.39 -10.34 -4.72
CA GLY A 120 9.61 -9.62 -5.03
C GLY A 120 9.97 -8.58 -3.98
N TRP A 121 10.58 -7.48 -4.41
CA TRP A 121 10.99 -6.39 -3.52
C TRP A 121 9.78 -5.71 -2.86
N ALA A 122 9.83 -5.61 -1.53
CA ALA A 122 8.97 -4.76 -0.72
C ALA A 122 9.83 -3.67 -0.08
N ALA A 123 9.68 -2.41 -0.51
CA ALA A 123 10.55 -1.32 -0.06
C ALA A 123 9.75 -0.06 0.29
N GLY A 124 10.25 0.74 1.23
CA GLY A 124 9.63 1.98 1.66
C GLY A 124 8.16 1.79 2.04
N ALA A 125 7.25 2.57 1.46
CA ALA A 125 5.81 2.43 1.68
C ALA A 125 5.27 1.04 1.31
N GLY A 126 5.89 0.34 0.35
CA GLY A 126 5.53 -1.03 0.01
C GLY A 126 5.89 -2.04 1.11
N PHE A 127 6.97 -1.78 1.85
CA PHE A 127 7.30 -2.56 3.04
C PHE A 127 6.29 -2.31 4.17
N TYR A 128 5.88 -1.05 4.37
CA TYR A 128 4.81 -0.73 5.32
C TYR A 128 3.47 -1.35 4.92
N LEU A 129 3.07 -1.22 3.67
CA LEU A 129 1.85 -1.85 3.15
C LEU A 129 1.84 -3.35 3.47
N MET A 130 2.95 -4.04 3.21
CA MET A 130 3.09 -5.44 3.57
C MET A 130 2.87 -5.67 5.07
N LEU A 131 3.48 -4.87 5.94
CA LEU A 131 3.38 -5.06 7.39
C LEU A 131 1.98 -4.74 7.94
N THR A 132 1.37 -3.68 7.44
CA THR A 132 0.15 -3.12 8.02
C THR A 132 -1.13 -3.68 7.42
N SER A 133 -1.05 -4.22 6.20
CA SER A 133 -2.22 -4.70 5.46
C SER A 133 -2.30 -6.21 5.36
N THR A 134 -1.34 -6.95 5.92
CA THR A 134 -1.36 -8.42 5.84
C THR A 134 -1.17 -9.08 7.19
N ASP A 135 -1.96 -10.12 7.44
CA ASP A 135 -1.90 -10.94 8.66
C ASP A 135 -0.87 -12.07 8.53
N ILE A 136 -0.84 -12.70 7.36
CA ILE A 136 0.07 -13.80 7.03
C ILE A 136 0.91 -13.39 5.83
N ARG A 137 2.22 -13.61 5.89
CA ARG A 137 3.15 -13.29 4.79
C ARG A 137 3.84 -14.54 4.29
N ILE A 138 3.68 -14.79 2.99
CA ILE A 138 4.36 -15.87 2.28
C ILE A 138 5.28 -15.19 1.26
N ALA A 139 6.57 -15.40 1.40
CA ALA A 139 7.58 -14.74 0.58
C ALA A 139 8.23 -15.71 -0.41
N SER A 140 8.42 -15.26 -1.64
CA SER A 140 9.22 -16.00 -2.61
C SER A 140 10.65 -16.14 -2.08
N ARG A 141 11.12 -17.37 -2.01
CA ARG A 141 12.47 -17.69 -1.54
C ARG A 141 13.54 -17.04 -2.42
N GLU A 142 13.31 -17.02 -3.70
CA GLU A 142 14.25 -16.55 -4.69
C GLU A 142 14.22 -15.03 -4.86
N ASN A 143 13.02 -14.44 -4.86
CA ASN A 143 12.80 -13.08 -5.34
C ASN A 143 12.50 -12.07 -4.22
N ALA A 144 11.90 -12.51 -3.10
CA ALA A 144 11.51 -11.58 -2.06
C ALA A 144 12.72 -10.89 -1.41
N ARG A 145 12.64 -9.56 -1.33
CA ARG A 145 13.65 -8.71 -0.65
C ARG A 145 12.92 -7.63 0.11
N PHE A 146 13.43 -7.29 1.27
CA PHE A 146 12.80 -6.34 2.17
C PHE A 146 13.74 -5.18 2.44
N LYS A 147 13.24 -3.95 2.28
CA LYS A 147 14.03 -2.75 2.55
C LYS A 147 13.23 -1.70 3.30
N PHE A 148 13.62 -1.46 4.54
CA PHE A 148 13.17 -0.30 5.30
C PHE A 148 13.92 0.94 4.80
N ALA A 149 13.40 1.58 3.75
CA ALA A 149 14.17 2.52 2.94
C ALA A 149 14.27 3.95 3.51
N LEU A 150 13.62 4.27 4.63
CA LEU A 150 13.50 5.65 5.12
C LEU A 150 14.84 6.26 5.52
N THR A 151 15.62 5.57 6.34
CA THR A 151 16.90 6.08 6.82
C THR A 151 17.92 6.30 5.70
N SER A 152 17.90 5.45 4.67
CA SER A 152 18.76 5.60 3.50
C SER A 152 18.38 6.81 2.62
N GLN A 153 17.21 7.40 2.85
CA GLN A 153 16.73 8.61 2.21
C GLN A 153 16.84 9.84 3.12
N GLY A 154 17.48 9.70 4.29
CA GLY A 154 17.57 10.77 5.26
C GLY A 154 16.26 11.08 6.01
N TRP A 155 15.30 10.18 5.95
CA TRP A 155 14.00 10.36 6.62
C TRP A 155 14.00 9.66 7.98
N VAL A 156 13.39 10.33 8.96
CA VAL A 156 13.16 9.71 10.27
C VAL A 156 12.01 8.71 10.12
N GLY A 157 12.26 7.48 10.53
CA GLY A 157 11.22 6.45 10.57
C GLY A 157 10.19 6.79 11.64
N GLY A 158 8.99 7.13 11.23
CA GLY A 158 7.86 7.46 12.13
C GLY A 158 6.58 6.74 11.73
N GLY A 159 6.68 5.70 10.92
CA GLY A 159 5.51 4.95 10.49
C GLY A 159 5.19 3.77 11.40
N PRO A 160 4.00 3.21 11.27
CA PRO A 160 3.59 1.98 11.94
C PRO A 160 4.50 0.82 11.51
N GLY A 161 5.02 0.12 12.46
CA GLY A 161 6.04 -0.92 12.25
C GLY A 161 7.49 -0.45 12.47
N ALA A 162 7.67 0.80 12.90
CA ALA A 162 8.96 1.32 13.37
C ALA A 162 9.11 1.24 14.90
N THR A 163 8.09 0.72 15.58
CA THR A 163 8.07 0.48 17.04
C THR A 163 8.09 -0.99 17.34
#